data_cfbcf454c517c0820f1de6fc8e5a7073
#
_entry.id   cfbcf454c517c0820f1de6fc8e5a7073
#
_cell.length_a   1.000
_cell.length_b   1.000
_cell.length_c   1.000
_cell.angle_alpha   90.00
_cell.angle_beta   90.00
_cell.angle_gamma   90.00
#
_symmetry.space_group_name_H-M   'P 1'
#
loop_
_entity.id
_entity.type
_entity.pdbx_description
1 polymer ?
#
loop_
_entity_poly.entity_id
_entity_poly.type
_entity_poly.pdbx_seq_one_letter_code
_entity_poly.pdbx_strand_id
1 'polypeptide(L)'
;MKSPDLDRSLVETAYARWAPIYDAVCGPVMVKGRRAAAAAARAVGGKILEVGVGTGLSFDDYDSTTEITGIDLSAPMLAKAREKMASGRYPFVKDVQLMDAHQLEFADATFDCVVAQFVITLVANPERVLSECHRVVKPGGRIILVNHLYSETGVAAAVERWAA
;
A
#
# COMPACT_ATOMS: atom_id res chain seq x y z
N MET A 1 -8.68 -27.14 5.99
CA MET A 1 -7.20 -27.07 5.98
C MET A 1 -6.86 -25.63 6.41
N LYS A 2 -6.29 -25.44 7.60
CA LYS A 2 -5.91 -24.09 8.08
C LYS A 2 -4.79 -23.59 7.17
N SER A 3 -4.97 -22.44 6.54
CA SER A 3 -3.86 -21.69 5.93
C SER A 3 -2.79 -21.50 7.00
N PRO A 4 -1.50 -21.67 6.70
CA PRO A 4 -0.47 -21.35 7.67
C PRO A 4 -0.62 -19.86 7.99
N ASP A 5 -0.87 -19.54 9.26
CA ASP A 5 -0.69 -18.21 9.78
C ASP A 5 0.77 -17.83 9.46
N LEU A 6 0.95 -17.06 8.41
CA LEU A 6 2.21 -16.37 8.19
C LEU A 6 2.42 -15.52 9.44
N ASP A 7 3.32 -15.99 10.28
CA ASP A 7 3.61 -15.34 11.55
C ASP A 7 3.91 -13.87 11.25
N ARG A 8 3.07 -12.97 11.78
CA ARG A 8 3.17 -11.52 11.62
C ARG A 8 4.62 -11.04 11.83
N SER A 9 5.31 -11.67 12.79
CA SER A 9 6.71 -11.38 13.10
C SER A 9 7.68 -11.75 11.96
N LEU A 10 7.40 -12.80 11.18
CA LEU A 10 8.21 -13.20 10.03
C LEU A 10 8.05 -12.22 8.87
N VAL A 11 6.82 -11.77 8.61
CA VAL A 11 6.53 -10.77 7.57
C VAL A 11 7.18 -9.44 7.92
N GLU A 12 7.01 -8.96 9.16
CA GLU A 12 7.64 -7.73 9.66
C GLU A 12 9.18 -7.79 9.58
N THR A 13 9.76 -8.92 9.99
CA THR A 13 11.23 -9.13 9.97
C THR A 13 11.76 -9.20 8.53
N ALA A 14 11.07 -9.87 7.63
CA ALA A 14 11.45 -9.94 6.23
C ALA A 14 11.42 -8.54 5.59
N TYR A 15 10.34 -7.79 5.76
CA TYR A 15 10.23 -6.43 5.21
C TYR A 15 11.26 -5.46 5.81
N ALA A 16 11.57 -5.57 7.11
CA ALA A 16 12.62 -4.76 7.74
C ALA A 16 14.00 -4.98 7.11
N ARG A 17 14.34 -6.23 6.76
CA ARG A 17 15.62 -6.56 6.07
C ARG A 17 15.67 -6.02 4.64
N TRP A 18 14.53 -5.97 3.96
CA TRP A 18 14.45 -5.55 2.56
C TRP A 18 14.26 -4.04 2.39
N ALA A 19 13.83 -3.32 3.43
CA ALA A 19 13.58 -1.88 3.37
C ALA A 19 14.70 -1.06 2.70
N PRO A 20 16.02 -1.35 2.91
CA PRO A 20 17.10 -0.57 2.28
C PRO A 20 17.19 -0.72 0.77
N ILE A 21 16.77 -1.88 0.22
CA ILE A 21 16.89 -2.21 -1.21
C ILE A 21 15.53 -2.41 -1.87
N TYR A 22 14.44 -2.30 -1.11
CA TYR A 22 13.07 -2.55 -1.57
C TYR A 22 12.73 -1.69 -2.78
N ASP A 23 13.04 -0.40 -2.73
CA ASP A 23 12.75 0.55 -3.80
C ASP A 23 13.47 0.19 -5.11
N ALA A 24 14.70 -0.31 -5.01
CA ALA A 24 15.50 -0.66 -6.18
C ALA A 24 15.06 -1.99 -6.83
N VAL A 25 14.63 -2.97 -6.02
CA VAL A 25 14.27 -4.31 -6.51
C VAL A 25 12.81 -4.38 -6.93
N CYS A 26 11.89 -3.89 -6.08
CA CYS A 26 10.46 -4.01 -6.31
C CYS A 26 9.88 -2.85 -7.15
N GLY A 27 10.49 -1.67 -7.08
CA GLY A 27 10.01 -0.47 -7.77
C GLY A 27 9.76 -0.66 -9.27
N PRO A 28 10.71 -1.20 -10.05
CA PRO A 28 10.53 -1.39 -11.50
C PRO A 28 9.40 -2.35 -11.87
N VAL A 29 9.21 -3.43 -11.08
CA VAL A 29 8.17 -4.44 -11.32
C VAL A 29 6.77 -3.89 -11.02
N MET A 30 6.68 -3.07 -9.98
CA MET A 30 5.41 -2.53 -9.48
C MET A 30 4.98 -1.24 -10.18
N VAL A 31 5.85 -0.60 -10.95
CA VAL A 31 5.66 0.77 -11.46
C VAL A 31 4.38 0.98 -12.25
N LYS A 32 4.00 0.03 -13.11
CA LYS A 32 2.80 0.15 -13.95
C LYS A 32 1.52 0.12 -13.11
N GLY A 33 1.40 -0.85 -12.21
CA GLY A 33 0.26 -0.98 -11.32
C GLY A 33 0.16 0.21 -10.37
N ARG A 34 1.27 0.62 -9.76
CA ARG A 34 1.36 1.76 -8.87
C ARG A 34 0.90 3.06 -9.55
N ARG A 35 1.42 3.36 -10.74
CA ARG A 35 1.02 4.55 -11.51
C ARG A 35 -0.45 4.53 -11.92
N ALA A 36 -0.97 3.37 -12.31
CA ALA A 36 -2.37 3.22 -12.64
C ALA A 36 -3.28 3.48 -11.43
N ALA A 37 -2.91 2.94 -10.25
CA ALA A 37 -3.64 3.18 -9.01
C ALA A 37 -3.62 4.66 -8.61
N ALA A 38 -2.44 5.28 -8.63
CA ALA A 38 -2.30 6.70 -8.31
C ALA A 38 -3.07 7.60 -9.29
N ALA A 39 -3.04 7.29 -10.60
CA ALA A 39 -3.82 8.02 -11.60
C ALA A 39 -5.33 7.90 -11.34
N ALA A 40 -5.83 6.71 -11.00
CA ALA A 40 -7.23 6.50 -10.65
C ALA A 40 -7.62 7.25 -9.36
N ALA A 41 -6.73 7.28 -8.35
CA ALA A 41 -6.95 8.03 -7.11
C ALA A 41 -6.96 9.55 -7.36
N ARG A 42 -6.02 10.08 -8.15
CA ARG A 42 -6.00 11.49 -8.54
C ARG A 42 -7.26 11.92 -9.29
N ALA A 43 -7.83 11.03 -10.11
CA ALA A 43 -9.11 11.29 -10.78
C ALA A 43 -10.28 11.44 -9.80
N VAL A 44 -10.19 10.87 -8.60
CA VAL A 44 -11.13 11.12 -7.50
C VAL A 44 -10.77 12.43 -6.80
N GLY A 45 -9.49 12.62 -6.51
CA GLY A 45 -8.99 13.76 -5.74
C GLY A 45 -9.35 13.71 -4.25
N GLY A 46 -9.04 14.81 -3.54
CA GLY A 46 -9.40 14.96 -2.12
C GLY A 46 -8.53 14.10 -1.19
N LYS A 47 -9.14 13.59 -0.12
CA LYS A 47 -8.45 12.81 0.92
C LYS A 47 -8.30 11.35 0.52
N ILE A 48 -7.07 10.90 0.40
CA ILE A 48 -6.74 9.52 0.00
C ILE A 48 -6.07 8.80 1.18
N LEU A 49 -6.57 7.62 1.52
CA LEU A 49 -5.88 6.68 2.40
C LEU A 49 -5.10 5.70 1.54
N GLU A 50 -3.79 5.61 1.73
CA GLU A 50 -2.96 4.55 1.14
C GLU A 50 -2.62 3.49 2.18
N VAL A 51 -3.14 2.28 1.99
CA VAL A 51 -2.91 1.12 2.84
C VAL A 51 -1.68 0.37 2.32
N GLY A 52 -0.68 0.18 3.18
CA GLY A 52 0.60 -0.41 2.81
C GLY A 52 1.50 0.57 2.06
N VAL A 53 1.63 1.80 2.56
CA VAL A 53 2.41 2.87 1.92
C VAL A 53 3.92 2.57 1.82
N GLY A 54 4.41 1.66 2.66
CA GLY A 54 5.80 1.21 2.67
C GLY A 54 6.80 2.37 2.83
N THR A 55 7.75 2.43 1.92
CA THR A 55 8.78 3.49 1.86
C THR A 55 8.30 4.78 1.17
N GLY A 56 7.03 4.87 0.79
CA GLY A 56 6.49 6.01 0.03
C GLY A 56 6.94 6.06 -1.43
N LEU A 57 7.09 4.89 -2.09
CA LEU A 57 7.39 4.83 -3.53
C LEU A 57 6.30 5.48 -4.40
N SER A 58 5.06 5.45 -3.94
CA SER A 58 3.90 6.02 -4.62
C SER A 58 3.86 7.54 -4.61
N PHE A 59 4.61 8.19 -3.72
CA PHE A 59 4.56 9.66 -3.57
C PHE A 59 4.89 10.39 -4.87
N ASP A 60 5.82 9.86 -5.67
CA ASP A 60 6.16 10.43 -6.98
C ASP A 60 5.01 10.35 -8.02
N ASP A 61 3.99 9.54 -7.77
CA ASP A 61 2.88 9.33 -8.69
C ASP A 61 1.64 10.16 -8.33
N TYR A 62 1.63 10.84 -7.16
CA TYR A 62 0.58 11.75 -6.71
C TYR A 62 0.95 13.23 -6.94
N ASP A 63 0.00 14.11 -6.76
CA ASP A 63 0.18 15.56 -6.89
C ASP A 63 -0.75 16.34 -5.93
N SER A 64 -0.73 17.66 -6.03
CA SER A 64 -1.47 18.57 -5.17
C SER A 64 -3.01 18.50 -5.30
N THR A 65 -3.55 17.70 -6.19
CA THR A 65 -5.00 17.44 -6.28
C THR A 65 -5.47 16.47 -5.19
N THR A 66 -4.53 15.86 -4.46
CA THR A 66 -4.78 14.84 -3.42
C THR A 66 -4.17 15.25 -2.08
N GLU A 67 -4.75 14.77 -1.00
CA GLU A 67 -4.18 14.79 0.36
C GLU A 67 -3.98 13.35 0.83
N ILE A 68 -2.72 12.90 0.88
CA ILE A 68 -2.37 11.51 1.18
C ILE A 68 -2.16 11.31 2.67
N THR A 69 -2.83 10.33 3.25
CA THR A 69 -2.49 9.70 4.52
C THR A 69 -2.08 8.25 4.24
N GLY A 70 -0.88 7.85 4.64
CA GLY A 70 -0.38 6.49 4.45
C GLY A 70 -0.38 5.70 5.75
N ILE A 71 -0.63 4.40 5.68
CA ILE A 71 -0.44 3.48 6.81
C ILE A 71 0.40 2.29 6.39
N ASP A 72 1.17 1.75 7.33
CA ASP A 72 1.94 0.52 7.15
C ASP A 72 2.18 -0.15 8.51
N LEU A 73 2.43 -1.46 8.51
CA LEU A 73 2.82 -2.22 9.71
C LEU A 73 4.32 -2.15 9.99
N SER A 74 5.13 -1.73 9.03
CA SER A 74 6.58 -1.73 9.10
C SER A 74 7.13 -0.36 9.51
N ALA A 75 7.54 -0.23 10.76
CA ALA A 75 8.19 0.99 11.25
C ALA A 75 9.46 1.37 10.45
N PRO A 76 10.35 0.43 10.03
CA PRO A 76 11.49 0.75 9.17
C PRO A 76 11.10 1.28 7.79
N MET A 77 10.03 0.77 7.17
CA MET A 77 9.51 1.30 5.91
C MET A 77 8.99 2.72 6.09
N LEU A 78 8.18 2.96 7.13
CA LEU A 78 7.64 4.27 7.45
C LEU A 78 8.72 5.31 7.79
N ALA A 79 9.85 4.89 8.39
CA ALA A 79 10.97 5.79 8.60
C ALA A 79 11.47 6.40 7.27
N LYS A 80 11.60 5.57 6.22
CA LYS A 80 11.98 6.03 4.88
C LYS A 80 10.90 6.92 4.23
N ALA A 81 9.63 6.60 4.42
CA ALA A 81 8.54 7.45 3.95
C ALA A 81 8.59 8.83 4.62
N ARG A 82 8.85 8.89 5.93
CA ARG A 82 9.02 10.15 6.68
C ARG A 82 10.24 10.95 6.23
N GLU A 83 11.37 10.30 5.92
CA GLU A 83 12.53 10.97 5.32
C GLU A 83 12.18 11.64 4.00
N LYS A 84 11.40 10.96 3.14
CA LYS A 84 10.89 11.53 1.89
C LYS A 84 9.97 12.73 2.15
N MET A 85 9.03 12.64 3.09
CA MET A 85 8.19 13.78 3.49
C MET A 85 9.00 14.96 3.98
N ALA A 86 10.01 14.73 4.82
CA ALA A 86 10.89 15.76 5.37
C ALA A 86 11.70 16.52 4.28
N SER A 87 11.86 15.94 3.09
CA SER A 87 12.51 16.62 1.96
C SER A 87 11.71 17.80 1.40
N GLY A 88 10.43 17.94 1.78
CA GLY A 88 9.54 18.99 1.29
C GLY A 88 9.03 18.79 -0.15
N ARG A 89 9.42 17.71 -0.83
CA ARG A 89 9.00 17.43 -2.22
C ARG A 89 7.53 17.01 -2.34
N TYR A 90 6.91 16.54 -1.26
CA TYR A 90 5.59 15.93 -1.25
C TYR A 90 4.62 16.63 -0.28
N PRO A 91 4.31 17.93 -0.48
CA PRO A 91 3.48 18.71 0.46
C PRO A 91 2.04 18.20 0.54
N PHE A 92 1.62 17.38 -0.40
CA PHE A 92 0.32 16.71 -0.44
C PHE A 92 0.27 15.44 0.44
N VAL A 93 1.39 14.88 0.85
CA VAL A 93 1.46 13.80 1.84
C VAL A 93 1.37 14.42 3.22
N LYS A 94 0.26 14.19 3.91
CA LYS A 94 -0.03 14.84 5.19
C LYS A 94 0.51 14.06 6.37
N ASP A 95 0.43 12.74 6.33
CA ASP A 95 0.88 11.89 7.43
C ASP A 95 1.19 10.47 6.97
N VAL A 96 2.06 9.77 7.71
CA VAL A 96 2.27 8.33 7.61
C VAL A 96 2.32 7.70 9.00
N GLN A 97 1.47 6.71 9.25
CA GLN A 97 1.21 6.15 10.56
C GLN A 97 1.51 4.64 10.60
N LEU A 98 2.06 4.19 11.73
CA LEU A 98 2.17 2.77 12.05
C LEU A 98 0.80 2.26 12.48
N MET A 99 0.15 1.47 11.64
CA MET A 99 -1.24 1.06 11.87
C MET A 99 -1.53 -0.27 11.18
N ASP A 100 -2.37 -1.09 11.83
CA ASP A 100 -2.87 -2.34 11.28
C ASP A 100 -4.12 -2.09 10.42
N ALA A 101 -4.06 -2.50 9.16
CA ALA A 101 -5.19 -2.36 8.24
C ALA A 101 -6.44 -3.19 8.64
N HIS A 102 -6.28 -4.17 9.53
CA HIS A 102 -7.41 -4.92 10.09
C HIS A 102 -8.26 -4.11 11.08
N GLN A 103 -7.71 -3.00 11.58
CA GLN A 103 -8.38 -2.10 12.52
C GLN A 103 -7.90 -0.67 12.30
N LEU A 104 -8.58 0.05 11.41
CA LEU A 104 -8.23 1.42 11.08
C LEU A 104 -8.71 2.40 12.16
N GLU A 105 -7.79 3.20 12.68
CA GLU A 105 -8.08 4.21 13.71
C GLU A 105 -8.58 5.53 13.09
N PHE A 106 -9.43 5.43 12.08
CA PHE A 106 -10.08 6.55 11.42
C PHE A 106 -11.59 6.46 11.58
N ALA A 107 -12.26 7.60 11.62
CA ALA A 107 -13.71 7.67 11.61
C ALA A 107 -14.31 7.13 10.30
N ASP A 108 -15.57 6.71 10.35
CA ASP A 108 -16.32 6.30 9.17
C ASP A 108 -16.38 7.44 8.14
N ALA A 109 -16.41 7.10 6.87
CA ALA A 109 -16.59 8.06 5.78
C ALA A 109 -15.59 9.26 5.81
N THR A 110 -14.32 8.99 6.13
CA THR A 110 -13.29 10.03 6.23
C THR A 110 -12.64 10.33 4.90
N PHE A 111 -12.42 9.31 4.05
CA PHE A 111 -11.63 9.42 2.83
C PHE A 111 -12.48 9.42 1.58
N ASP A 112 -12.07 10.19 0.58
CA ASP A 112 -12.70 10.21 -0.75
C ASP A 112 -12.29 8.97 -1.57
N CYS A 113 -11.08 8.46 -1.30
CA CYS A 113 -10.57 7.23 -1.91
C CYS A 113 -9.68 6.46 -0.93
N VAL A 114 -9.72 5.13 -1.01
CA VAL A 114 -8.78 4.22 -0.35
C VAL A 114 -8.02 3.46 -1.42
N VAL A 115 -6.69 3.43 -1.31
CA VAL A 115 -5.81 2.72 -2.24
C VAL A 115 -5.06 1.64 -1.47
N ALA A 116 -5.11 0.39 -1.91
CA ALA A 116 -4.28 -0.69 -1.38
C ALA A 116 -3.46 -1.31 -2.51
N GLN A 117 -2.15 -1.11 -2.47
CA GLN A 117 -1.23 -1.55 -3.51
C GLN A 117 -0.38 -2.70 -3.00
N PHE A 118 -0.56 -3.89 -3.58
CA PHE A 118 0.22 -5.10 -3.28
C PHE A 118 0.13 -5.55 -1.81
N VAL A 119 -0.98 -5.26 -1.13
CA VAL A 119 -1.20 -5.55 0.29
C VAL A 119 -2.19 -6.68 0.50
N ILE A 120 -3.31 -6.69 -0.23
CA ILE A 120 -4.45 -7.58 0.04
C ILE A 120 -4.07 -9.07 -0.02
N THR A 121 -3.09 -9.43 -0.84
CA THR A 121 -2.58 -10.80 -0.94
C THR A 121 -1.60 -11.19 0.18
N LEU A 122 -1.17 -10.22 1.00
CA LEU A 122 -0.19 -10.42 2.07
C LEU A 122 -0.82 -10.43 3.46
N VAL A 123 -2.07 -9.97 3.59
CA VAL A 123 -2.75 -9.88 4.89
C VAL A 123 -3.44 -11.19 5.26
N ALA A 124 -3.48 -11.50 6.55
CA ALA A 124 -4.06 -12.75 7.05
C ALA A 124 -5.58 -12.85 6.84
N ASN A 125 -6.29 -11.72 6.90
CA ASN A 125 -7.74 -11.65 6.72
C ASN A 125 -8.11 -10.50 5.78
N PRO A 126 -8.07 -10.71 4.45
CA PRO A 126 -8.36 -9.69 3.45
C PRO A 126 -9.79 -9.15 3.53
N GLU A 127 -10.77 -9.96 3.92
CA GLU A 127 -12.17 -9.53 4.06
C GLU A 127 -12.30 -8.48 5.18
N ARG A 128 -11.56 -8.67 6.28
CA ARG A 128 -11.55 -7.70 7.37
C ARG A 128 -10.92 -6.38 6.94
N VAL A 129 -9.80 -6.43 6.23
CA VAL A 129 -9.14 -5.23 5.69
C VAL A 129 -10.06 -4.50 4.71
N LEU A 130 -10.72 -5.22 3.81
CA LEU A 130 -11.67 -4.62 2.86
C LEU A 130 -12.89 -4.01 3.58
N SER A 131 -13.38 -4.64 4.64
CA SER A 131 -14.46 -4.10 5.48
C SER A 131 -14.05 -2.77 6.12
N GLU A 132 -12.83 -2.67 6.65
CA GLU A 132 -12.30 -1.41 7.20
C GLU A 132 -12.11 -0.34 6.11
N CYS A 133 -11.57 -0.70 4.95
CA CYS A 133 -11.48 0.21 3.81
C CYS A 133 -12.86 0.75 3.41
N HIS A 134 -13.88 -0.13 3.37
CA HIS A 134 -15.24 0.27 3.06
C HIS A 134 -15.85 1.20 4.14
N ARG A 135 -15.55 0.95 5.41
CA ARG A 135 -16.04 1.77 6.52
C ARG A 135 -15.49 3.20 6.47
N VAL A 136 -14.20 3.35 6.17
CA VAL A 136 -13.54 4.66 6.20
C VAL A 136 -13.68 5.45 4.89
N VAL A 137 -14.08 4.80 3.79
CA VAL A 137 -14.36 5.52 2.53
C VAL A 137 -15.75 6.16 2.59
N LYS A 138 -15.87 7.36 2.05
CA LYS A 138 -17.15 8.09 1.98
C LYS A 138 -18.14 7.38 1.06
N PRO A 139 -19.45 7.54 1.28
CA PRO A 139 -20.47 7.14 0.30
C PRO A 139 -20.17 7.76 -1.06
N GLY A 140 -20.13 6.94 -2.11
CA GLY A 140 -19.75 7.38 -3.47
C GLY A 140 -18.24 7.50 -3.72
N GLY A 141 -17.42 7.33 -2.69
CA GLY A 141 -15.95 7.25 -2.81
C GLY A 141 -15.49 5.95 -3.51
N ARG A 142 -14.19 5.78 -3.67
CA ARG A 142 -13.63 4.62 -4.37
C ARG A 142 -12.63 3.85 -3.52
N ILE A 143 -12.62 2.52 -3.71
CA ILE A 143 -11.57 1.63 -3.23
C ILE A 143 -10.83 1.12 -4.47
N ILE A 144 -9.52 1.33 -4.51
CA ILE A 144 -8.64 0.94 -5.61
C ILE A 144 -7.68 -0.13 -5.09
N LEU A 145 -7.73 -1.30 -5.71
CA LEU A 145 -6.88 -2.44 -5.35
C LEU A 145 -5.95 -2.75 -6.51
N VAL A 146 -4.66 -2.89 -6.22
CA VAL A 146 -3.66 -3.38 -7.16
C VAL A 146 -2.89 -4.51 -6.51
N ASN A 147 -2.84 -5.66 -7.17
CA ASN A 147 -2.11 -6.83 -6.71
C ASN A 147 -1.40 -7.51 -7.87
N HIS A 148 -0.37 -8.29 -7.56
CA HIS A 148 0.17 -9.25 -8.50
C HIS A 148 -0.82 -10.41 -8.64
N LEU A 149 -1.18 -10.73 -9.87
CA LEU A 149 -1.83 -11.99 -10.18
C LEU A 149 -0.75 -12.95 -10.66
N TYR A 150 -0.77 -14.18 -10.17
CA TYR A 150 0.13 -15.23 -10.69
C TYR A 150 -0.10 -15.39 -12.18
N SER A 151 0.98 -15.31 -12.96
CA SER A 151 0.93 -15.59 -14.38
C SER A 151 0.96 -17.09 -14.61
N GLU A 152 -0.08 -17.65 -15.19
CA GLU A 152 -0.11 -19.11 -15.51
C GLU A 152 0.83 -19.48 -16.67
N THR A 153 1.27 -18.51 -17.47
CA THR A 153 2.08 -18.73 -18.67
C THR A 153 3.18 -17.69 -18.84
N GLY A 154 4.27 -18.05 -19.53
CA GLY A 154 5.34 -17.16 -19.94
C GLY A 154 6.50 -17.03 -18.97
N VAL A 155 7.42 -16.09 -19.25
CA VAL A 155 8.66 -15.88 -18.49
C VAL A 155 8.35 -15.43 -17.05
N ALA A 156 7.30 -14.66 -16.84
CA ALA A 156 6.86 -14.22 -15.50
C ALA A 156 6.52 -15.42 -14.62
N ALA A 157 5.76 -16.39 -15.14
CA ALA A 157 5.42 -17.62 -14.43
C ALA A 157 6.66 -18.48 -14.08
N ALA A 158 7.70 -18.43 -14.91
CA ALA A 158 8.95 -19.14 -14.65
C ALA A 158 9.74 -18.48 -13.50
N VAL A 159 9.77 -17.15 -13.47
CA VAL A 159 10.44 -16.38 -12.41
C VAL A 159 9.72 -16.56 -11.07
N GLU A 160 8.39 -16.51 -11.05
CA GLU A 160 7.58 -16.70 -9.85
C GLU A 160 7.77 -18.11 -9.25
N ARG A 161 7.79 -19.17 -10.09
CA ARG A 161 8.06 -20.54 -9.64
C ARG A 161 9.49 -20.76 -9.13
N TRP A 162 10.45 -19.96 -9.58
CA TRP A 162 11.83 -20.04 -9.11
C TRP A 162 12.02 -19.29 -7.79
N ALA A 163 11.21 -18.27 -7.51
CA ALA A 163 11.27 -17.43 -6.30
C ALA A 163 10.40 -17.97 -5.14
N ALA A 164 9.55 -18.97 -5.38
CA ALA A 164 8.70 -19.63 -4.38
C ALA A 164 9.44 -20.82 -3.73
#